data_ff1b333d3251ca7f506bc70d7053c765
#
_entry.id   ff1b333d3251ca7f506bc70d7053c765
#
_cell.length_a   1.000
_cell.length_b   1.000
_cell.length_c   1.000
_cell.angle_alpha   90.00
_cell.angle_beta   90.00
_cell.angle_gamma   90.00
#
_symmetry.space_group_name_H-M   'P 1'
#
loop_
_entity.id
_entity.type
_entity.pdbx_description
1 polymer ?
#
loop_
_entity_poly.entity_id
_entity_poly.type
_entity_poly.pdbx_seq_one_letter_code
_entity_poly.pdbx_strand_id
1 'polypeptide(L)'
;ETSFLNEQEIQDITEGLIAKVMKETKGIEVTLPFPRMSYDDAMNNYGSDKPDTRFDMLLQDLTEVVKGVDFKVFAEAPAVKAIVVKGNADKYSRKSIDKLTEFAKQFGAKGLAWVKMTDGALAGPVAKFLTSIEDKLTNALHLEENDLVLFVADTLEIANNTLGALRNQI
;
A
#
# COMPACT_ATOMS: atom_id res chain seq x y z
N GLU A 1 -34.71 -11.63 -3.94
CA GLU A 1 -35.04 -10.30 -3.43
C GLU A 1 -35.44 -10.43 -1.97
N THR A 2 -34.90 -9.53 -1.09
CA THR A 2 -35.13 -9.54 0.36
C THR A 2 -35.68 -8.20 0.81
N SER A 3 -36.53 -8.21 1.86
CA SER A 3 -37.10 -7.01 2.45
C SER A 3 -37.10 -7.17 3.99
N PHE A 4 -37.12 -6.04 4.69
CA PHE A 4 -37.19 -5.98 6.16
C PHE A 4 -35.99 -6.62 6.88
N LEU A 5 -34.82 -6.69 6.23
CA LEU A 5 -33.59 -7.18 6.82
C LEU A 5 -32.71 -5.99 7.28
N ASN A 6 -32.01 -6.19 8.39
CA ASN A 6 -30.93 -5.29 8.80
C ASN A 6 -29.60 -5.70 8.16
N GLU A 7 -28.57 -4.90 8.37
CA GLU A 7 -27.24 -5.11 7.80
C GLU A 7 -26.64 -6.46 8.18
N GLN A 8 -26.75 -6.85 9.46
CA GLN A 8 -26.22 -8.12 9.95
C GLN A 8 -26.91 -9.34 9.28
N GLU A 9 -28.21 -9.29 9.13
CA GLU A 9 -28.97 -10.37 8.49
C GLU A 9 -28.60 -10.54 7.00
N ILE A 10 -28.32 -9.44 6.29
CA ILE A 10 -27.82 -9.48 4.90
C ILE A 10 -26.43 -10.12 4.84
N GLN A 11 -25.55 -9.75 5.78
CA GLN A 11 -24.22 -10.32 5.89
C GLN A 11 -24.29 -11.82 6.19
N ASP A 12 -25.11 -12.25 7.14
CA ASP A 12 -25.27 -13.65 7.53
C ASP A 12 -25.77 -14.52 6.36
N ILE A 13 -26.74 -14.02 5.60
CA ILE A 13 -27.25 -14.70 4.39
C ILE A 13 -26.13 -14.83 3.35
N THR A 14 -25.37 -13.77 3.11
CA THR A 14 -24.30 -13.76 2.10
C THR A 14 -23.16 -14.70 2.51
N GLU A 15 -22.76 -14.67 3.76
CA GLU A 15 -21.73 -15.55 4.31
C GLU A 15 -22.15 -17.02 4.26
N GLY A 16 -23.40 -17.30 4.63
CA GLY A 16 -23.96 -18.65 4.55
C GLY A 16 -24.00 -19.18 3.11
N LEU A 17 -24.35 -18.32 2.14
CA LEU A 17 -24.33 -18.69 0.72
C LEU A 17 -22.91 -19.03 0.26
N ILE A 18 -21.91 -18.17 0.56
CA ILE A 18 -20.53 -18.39 0.16
C ILE A 18 -19.99 -19.67 0.82
N ALA A 19 -20.21 -19.85 2.13
CA ALA A 19 -19.78 -21.04 2.86
C ALA A 19 -20.34 -22.32 2.23
N LYS A 20 -21.65 -22.33 1.90
CA LYS A 20 -22.31 -23.47 1.25
C LYS A 20 -21.71 -23.76 -0.12
N VAL A 21 -21.56 -22.73 -0.97
CA VAL A 21 -20.98 -22.89 -2.30
C VAL A 21 -19.55 -23.45 -2.22
N MET A 22 -18.71 -22.91 -1.36
CA MET A 22 -17.34 -23.38 -1.20
C MET A 22 -17.27 -24.84 -0.72
N LYS A 23 -18.12 -25.20 0.23
CA LYS A 23 -18.20 -26.58 0.75
C LYS A 23 -18.69 -27.56 -0.33
N GLU A 24 -19.77 -27.24 -1.04
CA GLU A 24 -20.37 -28.18 -2.01
C GLU A 24 -19.57 -28.30 -3.30
N THR A 25 -18.90 -27.22 -3.75
CA THR A 25 -18.16 -27.22 -5.03
C THR A 25 -16.69 -27.55 -4.91
N LYS A 26 -16.06 -27.19 -3.79
CA LYS A 26 -14.60 -27.33 -3.58
C LYS A 26 -14.23 -28.19 -2.36
N GLY A 27 -15.19 -28.56 -1.52
CA GLY A 27 -14.93 -29.27 -0.27
C GLY A 27 -14.20 -28.42 0.79
N ILE A 28 -14.21 -27.08 0.62
CA ILE A 28 -13.53 -26.14 1.52
C ILE A 28 -14.52 -25.65 2.57
N GLU A 29 -14.18 -25.85 3.84
CA GLU A 29 -14.88 -25.21 4.95
C GLU A 29 -14.27 -23.84 5.23
N VAL A 30 -15.07 -22.78 5.10
CA VAL A 30 -14.66 -21.42 5.41
C VAL A 30 -15.06 -21.06 6.83
N THR A 31 -14.22 -20.32 7.53
CA THR A 31 -14.51 -19.84 8.90
C THR A 31 -15.44 -18.64 8.83
N LEU A 32 -16.52 -18.70 9.61
CA LEU A 32 -17.47 -17.59 9.75
C LEU A 32 -17.43 -17.01 11.19
N PRO A 33 -17.73 -15.72 11.41
CA PRO A 33 -18.01 -14.71 10.38
C PRO A 33 -16.74 -14.34 9.61
N PHE A 34 -16.88 -13.83 8.38
CA PHE A 34 -15.74 -13.26 7.65
C PHE A 34 -15.21 -12.03 8.39
N PRO A 35 -13.90 -11.75 8.34
CA PRO A 35 -13.32 -10.53 8.89
C PRO A 35 -14.04 -9.29 8.35
N ARG A 36 -14.32 -8.35 9.22
CA ARG A 36 -14.91 -7.05 8.88
C ARG A 36 -13.79 -6.02 8.74
N MET A 37 -13.89 -5.19 7.72
CA MET A 37 -12.97 -4.09 7.48
C MET A 37 -13.80 -2.85 7.10
N SER A 38 -13.49 -1.70 7.69
CA SER A 38 -14.12 -0.45 7.29
C SER A 38 -13.62 -0.01 5.91
N TYR A 39 -14.41 0.83 5.23
CA TYR A 39 -13.97 1.43 3.96
C TYR A 39 -12.68 2.25 4.15
N ASP A 40 -12.61 3.02 5.23
CA ASP A 40 -11.44 3.84 5.53
C ASP A 40 -10.19 3.00 5.79
N ASP A 41 -10.31 1.89 6.53
CA ASP A 41 -9.20 0.96 6.74
C ASP A 41 -8.76 0.32 5.42
N ALA A 42 -9.70 -0.09 4.58
CA ALA A 42 -9.41 -0.68 3.28
C ALA A 42 -8.65 0.32 2.38
N MET A 43 -9.13 1.56 2.28
CA MET A 43 -8.49 2.59 1.47
C MET A 43 -7.16 3.05 2.05
N ASN A 44 -7.07 3.25 3.37
CA ASN A 44 -5.85 3.76 3.99
C ASN A 44 -4.71 2.74 4.01
N ASN A 45 -5.02 1.47 4.23
CA ASN A 45 -4.02 0.42 4.38
C ASN A 45 -3.71 -0.33 3.08
N TYR A 46 -4.66 -0.38 2.14
CA TYR A 46 -4.52 -1.18 0.92
C TYR A 46 -4.73 -0.39 -0.37
N GLY A 47 -5.30 0.82 -0.29
CA GLY A 47 -5.59 1.66 -1.45
C GLY A 47 -6.68 1.11 -2.35
N SER A 48 -7.57 0.26 -1.82
CA SER A 48 -8.67 -0.37 -2.57
C SER A 48 -9.80 -0.75 -1.63
N ASP A 49 -11.04 -0.62 -2.09
CA ASP A 49 -12.24 -1.14 -1.42
C ASP A 49 -12.40 -2.67 -1.55
N LYS A 50 -11.53 -3.30 -2.31
CA LYS A 50 -11.45 -4.77 -2.53
C LYS A 50 -10.03 -5.27 -2.30
N PRO A 51 -9.49 -5.13 -1.06
CA PRO A 51 -8.09 -5.40 -0.79
C PRO A 51 -7.75 -6.89 -0.90
N ASP A 52 -6.62 -7.20 -1.52
CA ASP A 52 -6.00 -8.50 -1.36
C ASP A 52 -5.26 -8.54 -0.01
N THR A 53 -5.77 -9.31 0.92
CA THR A 53 -5.22 -9.45 2.28
C THR A 53 -4.34 -10.69 2.47
N ARG A 54 -4.01 -11.40 1.38
CA ARG A 54 -3.19 -12.63 1.42
C ARG A 54 -1.70 -12.36 1.64
N PHE A 55 -1.27 -11.13 1.51
CA PHE A 55 0.11 -10.69 1.75
C PHE A 55 0.11 -9.33 2.44
N ASP A 56 1.20 -9.06 3.14
CA ASP A 56 1.44 -7.75 3.77
C ASP A 56 1.73 -6.66 2.71
N MET A 57 2.53 -5.68 2.99
CA MET A 57 2.81 -4.49 2.17
C MET A 57 1.69 -3.44 2.31
N LEU A 58 1.37 -3.10 3.57
CA LEU A 58 0.40 -2.04 3.85
C LEU A 58 0.94 -0.67 3.41
N LEU A 59 0.02 0.19 2.96
CA LEU A 59 0.33 1.59 2.69
C LEU A 59 0.65 2.29 4.01
N GLN A 60 1.75 3.04 4.03
CA GLN A 60 2.20 3.82 5.20
C GLN A 60 2.01 5.31 4.92
N ASP A 61 1.34 6.00 5.82
CA ASP A 61 1.24 7.47 5.74
C ASP A 61 2.49 8.10 6.36
N LEU A 62 3.22 8.83 5.55
CA LEU A 62 4.47 9.49 5.92
C LEU A 62 4.37 11.00 5.89
N THR A 63 3.19 11.57 5.69
CA THR A 63 2.97 13.01 5.52
C THR A 63 3.63 13.81 6.65
N GLU A 64 3.43 13.43 7.90
CA GLU A 64 4.05 14.10 9.05
C GLU A 64 5.52 13.70 9.26
N VAL A 65 5.94 12.52 8.76
CA VAL A 65 7.34 12.05 8.88
C VAL A 65 8.26 12.86 7.98
N VAL A 66 7.80 13.15 6.75
CA VAL A 66 8.60 13.88 5.74
C VAL A 66 8.38 15.39 5.79
N LYS A 67 7.61 15.87 6.73
CA LYS A 67 7.36 17.31 6.90
C LYS A 67 8.65 18.07 7.20
N GLY A 68 8.93 19.09 6.40
CA GLY A 68 10.13 19.93 6.57
C GLY A 68 11.39 19.43 5.87
N VAL A 69 11.33 18.32 5.11
CA VAL A 69 12.46 17.94 4.25
C VAL A 69 12.60 18.91 3.09
N ASP A 70 13.83 19.18 2.68
CA ASP A 70 14.13 20.05 1.52
C ASP A 70 13.93 19.30 0.19
N PHE A 71 12.72 18.77 0.00
CA PHE A 71 12.30 18.15 -1.23
C PHE A 71 10.89 18.64 -1.59
N LYS A 72 10.84 19.57 -2.53
CA LYS A 72 9.63 20.31 -2.92
C LYS A 72 8.42 19.40 -3.19
N VAL A 73 8.64 18.24 -3.83
CA VAL A 73 7.58 17.28 -4.16
C VAL A 73 6.89 16.76 -2.89
N PHE A 74 7.64 16.52 -1.81
CA PHE A 74 7.07 16.08 -0.54
C PHE A 74 6.51 17.26 0.27
N ALA A 75 7.19 18.40 0.22
CA ALA A 75 6.81 19.57 1.00
C ALA A 75 5.47 20.20 0.55
N GLU A 76 5.14 20.10 -0.74
CA GLU A 76 3.94 20.69 -1.34
C GLU A 76 2.78 19.70 -1.47
N ALA A 77 3.01 18.40 -1.29
CA ALA A 77 1.96 17.40 -1.44
C ALA A 77 1.01 17.39 -0.23
N PRO A 78 -0.30 17.30 -0.47
CA PRO A 78 -1.29 17.13 0.60
C PRO A 78 -1.11 15.83 1.39
N ALA A 79 -0.61 14.78 0.72
CA ALA A 79 -0.29 13.50 1.33
C ALA A 79 0.97 12.89 0.71
N VAL A 80 1.78 12.26 1.55
CA VAL A 80 2.93 11.44 1.13
C VAL A 80 2.76 10.07 1.75
N LYS A 81 2.53 9.07 0.89
CA LYS A 81 2.38 7.67 1.33
C LYS A 81 3.43 6.79 0.66
N ALA A 82 3.69 5.66 1.26
CA ALA A 82 4.67 4.71 0.74
C ALA A 82 4.22 3.26 0.93
N ILE A 83 4.83 2.37 0.13
CA ILE A 83 4.87 0.93 0.36
C ILE A 83 6.32 0.47 0.45
N VAL A 84 6.55 -0.59 1.21
CA VAL A 84 7.87 -1.20 1.38
C VAL A 84 7.87 -2.59 0.77
N VAL A 85 8.75 -2.79 -0.21
CA VAL A 85 9.03 -4.12 -0.79
C VAL A 85 10.15 -4.73 0.01
N LYS A 86 9.81 -5.61 0.93
CA LYS A 86 10.73 -6.21 1.89
C LYS A 86 11.73 -7.16 1.25
N GLY A 87 13.03 -6.97 1.56
CA GLY A 87 14.11 -7.90 1.24
C GLY A 87 14.35 -8.19 -0.25
N ASN A 88 13.87 -7.33 -1.14
CA ASN A 88 13.92 -7.59 -2.59
C ASN A 88 14.40 -6.39 -3.43
N ALA A 89 15.07 -5.41 -2.83
CA ALA A 89 15.52 -4.22 -3.57
C ALA A 89 16.50 -4.56 -4.71
N ASP A 90 17.29 -5.62 -4.57
CA ASP A 90 18.23 -6.12 -5.58
C ASP A 90 17.54 -6.59 -6.87
N LYS A 91 16.30 -7.08 -6.78
CA LYS A 91 15.51 -7.50 -7.94
C LYS A 91 14.97 -6.33 -8.77
N TYR A 92 15.01 -5.11 -8.21
CA TYR A 92 14.49 -3.91 -8.86
C TYR A 92 15.63 -3.06 -9.42
N SER A 93 15.95 -3.25 -10.70
CA SER A 93 16.84 -2.34 -11.44
C SER A 93 16.18 -0.97 -11.64
N ARG A 94 16.96 0.05 -11.96
CA ARG A 94 16.41 1.38 -12.32
C ARG A 94 15.36 1.27 -13.43
N LYS A 95 15.63 0.46 -14.46
CA LYS A 95 14.70 0.23 -15.58
C LYS A 95 13.38 -0.41 -15.12
N SER A 96 13.41 -1.32 -14.14
CA SER A 96 12.17 -1.90 -13.61
C SER A 96 11.37 -0.90 -12.79
N ILE A 97 12.05 -0.03 -12.01
CA ILE A 97 11.39 1.05 -11.26
C ILE A 97 10.82 2.12 -12.22
N ASP A 98 11.51 2.42 -13.33
CA ASP A 98 10.97 3.31 -14.36
C ASP A 98 9.66 2.74 -14.95
N LYS A 99 9.55 1.43 -15.15
CA LYS A 99 8.30 0.79 -15.56
C LYS A 99 7.19 0.91 -14.51
N LEU A 100 7.52 0.76 -13.22
CA LEU A 100 6.57 0.98 -12.13
C LEU A 100 6.12 2.45 -12.08
N THR A 101 7.01 3.39 -12.41
CA THR A 101 6.68 4.81 -12.51
C THR A 101 5.69 5.07 -13.65
N GLU A 102 5.90 4.47 -14.84
CA GLU A 102 4.94 4.59 -15.95
C GLU A 102 3.59 3.93 -15.61
N PHE A 103 3.61 2.83 -14.88
CA PHE A 103 2.39 2.21 -14.38
C PHE A 103 1.66 3.12 -13.37
N ALA A 104 2.38 3.72 -12.42
CA ALA A 104 1.83 4.65 -11.43
C ALA A 104 1.13 5.85 -12.08
N LYS A 105 1.66 6.38 -13.18
CA LYS A 105 1.05 7.49 -13.93
C LYS A 105 -0.36 7.18 -14.46
N GLN A 106 -0.66 5.91 -14.73
CA GLN A 106 -2.00 5.50 -15.18
C GLN A 106 -3.07 5.71 -14.11
N PHE A 107 -2.67 5.82 -12.84
CA PHE A 107 -3.53 6.09 -11.69
C PHE A 107 -3.51 7.56 -11.24
N GLY A 108 -2.91 8.44 -12.05
CA GLY A 108 -2.88 9.88 -11.81
C GLY A 108 -1.65 10.40 -11.07
N ALA A 109 -0.74 9.54 -10.61
CA ALA A 109 0.47 10.00 -9.96
C ALA A 109 1.39 10.74 -10.95
N LYS A 110 1.97 11.86 -10.50
CA LYS A 110 2.93 12.66 -11.31
C LYS A 110 4.28 11.99 -11.45
N GLY A 111 4.61 11.07 -10.55
CA GLY A 111 5.85 10.31 -10.51
C GLY A 111 5.89 9.34 -9.34
N LEU A 112 6.96 8.56 -9.28
CA LEU A 112 7.23 7.61 -8.21
C LEU A 112 8.62 7.91 -7.67
N ALA A 113 8.69 8.39 -6.42
CA ALA A 113 9.95 8.55 -5.71
C ALA A 113 10.33 7.21 -5.06
N TRP A 114 11.63 6.95 -4.92
CA TRP A 114 12.07 5.71 -4.32
C TRP A 114 13.44 5.80 -3.65
N VAL A 115 13.64 4.96 -2.66
CA VAL A 115 14.94 4.67 -2.04
C VAL A 115 15.07 3.17 -1.78
N LYS A 116 16.30 2.71 -1.62
CA LYS A 116 16.65 1.36 -1.18
C LYS A 116 17.44 1.45 0.12
N MET A 117 17.28 0.49 1.00
CA MET A 117 18.20 0.28 2.11
C MET A 117 19.37 -0.58 1.62
N THR A 118 20.57 -0.03 1.65
CA THR A 118 21.80 -0.69 1.19
C THR A 118 22.98 -0.29 2.08
N ASP A 119 23.71 -1.27 2.58
CA ASP A 119 24.85 -1.06 3.51
C ASP A 119 24.46 -0.24 4.77
N GLY A 120 23.23 -0.45 5.24
CA GLY A 120 22.70 0.23 6.42
C GLY A 120 22.31 1.70 6.22
N ALA A 121 22.23 2.19 4.96
CA ALA A 121 21.88 3.57 4.63
C ALA A 121 20.87 3.63 3.47
N LEU A 122 20.16 4.77 3.37
CA LEU A 122 19.25 5.01 2.25
C LEU A 122 20.05 5.38 1.00
N ALA A 123 19.80 4.66 -0.09
CA ALA A 123 20.37 4.91 -1.41
C ALA A 123 19.26 5.13 -2.45
N GLY A 124 19.48 6.01 -3.41
CA GLY A 124 18.53 6.30 -4.49
C GLY A 124 18.37 7.77 -4.82
N PRO A 125 17.53 8.11 -5.80
CA PRO A 125 17.43 9.48 -6.31
C PRO A 125 17.02 10.53 -5.28
N VAL A 126 16.17 10.12 -4.32
CA VAL A 126 15.64 11.04 -3.29
C VAL A 126 16.34 10.89 -1.93
N ALA A 127 17.25 9.93 -1.77
CA ALA A 127 17.96 9.66 -0.50
C ALA A 127 18.62 10.90 0.09
N LYS A 128 19.29 11.71 -0.74
CA LYS A 128 19.97 12.94 -0.31
C LYS A 128 19.07 13.97 0.38
N PHE A 129 17.77 13.96 0.06
CA PHE A 129 16.80 14.87 0.68
C PHE A 129 16.23 14.30 1.99
N LEU A 130 16.43 13.01 2.26
CA LEU A 130 15.90 12.30 3.41
C LEU A 130 16.95 12.11 4.53
N THR A 131 18.20 12.52 4.30
CA THR A 131 19.33 12.33 5.26
C THR A 131 18.99 12.86 6.66
N SER A 132 18.32 14.02 6.75
CA SER A 132 17.97 14.63 8.04
C SER A 132 16.89 13.86 8.82
N ILE A 133 16.17 12.97 8.17
CA ILE A 133 15.08 12.16 8.76
C ILE A 133 15.29 10.66 8.57
N GLU A 134 16.47 10.24 8.14
CA GLU A 134 16.76 8.84 7.80
C GLU A 134 16.42 7.88 8.94
N ASP A 135 16.88 8.17 10.15
CA ASP A 135 16.54 7.34 11.33
C ASP A 135 15.05 7.31 11.61
N LYS A 136 14.38 8.47 11.51
CA LYS A 136 12.94 8.59 11.73
C LYS A 136 12.15 7.76 10.69
N LEU A 137 12.56 7.83 9.43
CA LEU A 137 11.94 7.09 8.33
C LEU A 137 12.19 5.58 8.45
N THR A 138 13.43 5.19 8.75
CA THR A 138 13.83 3.80 8.98
C THR A 138 13.02 3.17 10.11
N ASN A 139 12.87 3.88 11.22
CA ASN A 139 12.06 3.40 12.34
C ASN A 139 10.57 3.34 12.01
N ALA A 140 10.02 4.36 11.34
CA ALA A 140 8.60 4.40 10.99
C ALA A 140 8.19 3.28 10.02
N LEU A 141 9.06 2.94 9.09
CA LEU A 141 8.83 1.90 8.08
C LEU A 141 9.43 0.54 8.46
N HIS A 142 10.10 0.43 9.62
CA HIS A 142 10.85 -0.76 10.03
C HIS A 142 11.75 -1.28 8.91
N LEU A 143 12.58 -0.39 8.32
CA LEU A 143 13.41 -0.73 7.18
C LEU A 143 14.55 -1.65 7.60
N GLU A 144 14.79 -2.62 6.76
CA GLU A 144 15.87 -3.59 6.86
C GLU A 144 16.73 -3.57 5.59
N GLU A 145 17.89 -4.20 5.64
CA GLU A 145 18.77 -4.32 4.49
C GLU A 145 18.04 -4.95 3.30
N ASN A 146 18.29 -4.42 2.09
CA ASN A 146 17.67 -4.85 0.85
C ASN A 146 16.14 -4.55 0.74
N ASP A 147 15.62 -3.59 1.52
CA ASP A 147 14.26 -3.06 1.36
C ASP A 147 14.22 -1.98 0.27
N LEU A 148 13.14 -1.98 -0.52
CA LEU A 148 12.84 -0.91 -1.47
C LEU A 148 11.59 -0.16 -1.00
N VAL A 149 11.69 1.16 -0.89
CA VAL A 149 10.56 2.04 -0.55
C VAL A 149 10.12 2.81 -1.79
N LEU A 150 8.84 2.74 -2.09
CA LEU A 150 8.20 3.47 -3.18
C LEU A 150 7.24 4.50 -2.58
N PHE A 151 7.41 5.78 -2.95
CA PHE A 151 6.61 6.89 -2.43
C PHE A 151 5.73 7.48 -3.52
N VAL A 152 4.52 7.82 -3.16
CA VAL A 152 3.63 8.69 -3.95
C VAL A 152 3.29 9.92 -3.12
N ALA A 153 3.51 11.10 -3.71
CA ALA A 153 3.25 12.40 -3.12
C ALA A 153 2.24 13.13 -4.01
N ASP A 154 0.99 13.17 -3.57
CA ASP A 154 -0.13 13.79 -4.31
C ASP A 154 -1.33 13.99 -3.35
N THR A 155 -2.56 14.09 -3.87
CA THR A 155 -3.76 13.99 -3.03
C THR A 155 -3.85 12.61 -2.38
N LEU A 156 -4.54 12.51 -1.24
CA LEU A 156 -4.72 11.24 -0.54
C LEU A 156 -5.34 10.16 -1.44
N GLU A 157 -6.31 10.56 -2.26
CA GLU A 157 -6.99 9.67 -3.20
C GLU A 157 -6.02 9.09 -4.25
N ILE A 158 -5.23 9.96 -4.91
CA ILE A 158 -4.25 9.53 -5.91
C ILE A 158 -3.17 8.66 -5.26
N ALA A 159 -2.68 9.04 -4.08
CA ALA A 159 -1.67 8.27 -3.36
C ALA A 159 -2.19 6.86 -3.00
N ASN A 160 -3.39 6.75 -2.45
CA ASN A 160 -4.03 5.48 -2.11
C ASN A 160 -4.24 4.60 -3.36
N ASN A 161 -4.90 5.13 -4.38
CA ASN A 161 -5.23 4.37 -5.60
C ASN A 161 -3.96 3.90 -6.33
N THR A 162 -2.95 4.75 -6.42
CA THR A 162 -1.69 4.42 -7.09
C THR A 162 -0.91 3.35 -6.33
N LEU A 163 -0.74 3.53 -5.01
CA LEU A 163 0.00 2.55 -4.20
C LEU A 163 -0.76 1.23 -4.06
N GLY A 164 -2.10 1.27 -3.98
CA GLY A 164 -2.93 0.07 -4.00
C GLY A 164 -2.78 -0.74 -5.30
N ALA A 165 -2.71 -0.06 -6.45
CA ALA A 165 -2.45 -0.70 -7.73
C ALA A 165 -1.03 -1.26 -7.82
N LEU A 166 -0.01 -0.48 -7.38
CA LEU A 166 1.38 -0.93 -7.33
C LEU A 166 1.57 -2.15 -6.43
N ARG A 167 0.91 -2.17 -5.28
CA ARG A 167 0.91 -3.28 -4.33
C ARG A 167 0.53 -4.62 -4.97
N ASN A 168 -0.43 -4.59 -5.89
CA ASN A 168 -0.89 -5.79 -6.62
C ASN A 168 -0.05 -6.10 -7.87
N GLN A 169 0.78 -5.15 -8.32
CA GLN A 169 1.64 -5.29 -9.49
C GLN A 169 3.03 -5.85 -9.14
N ILE A 170 3.47 -5.65 -7.91
CA ILE A 170 4.75 -6.08 -7.35
C ILE A 170 4.70 -7.53 -6.88
#